data_94518cce380defc31935cfaa5e297625
#
_entry.id   94518cce380defc31935cfaa5e297625
#
_cell.length_a   1.000
_cell.length_b   1.000
_cell.length_c   1.000
_cell.angle_alpha   90.00
_cell.angle_beta   90.00
_cell.angle_gamma   90.00
#
_symmetry.space_group_name_H-M   'P 1'
#
loop_
_entity.id
_entity.type
_entity.pdbx_description
1 polymer ?
#
loop_
_entity_poly.entity_id
_entity_poly.type
_entity_poly.pdbx_seq_one_letter_code
_entity_poly.pdbx_strand_id
1 'polypeptide(L)'
;MKMTLGAFLAIFFLVTVVPAQKTEITITLNEQFFDALLDAIYQNGGMADIPLAQNDTREEVIKTAYLPTEKNVCSDSIKILRESNSVRTAVRFRDGKIYSPIAFSGSYSPPFVGCVDFSGYAETNIDLEFDQQNQRLVGRANVLNVSLNGTAGVGSNILAKMVQNSIDKKVNPVEILRLDKITFPVPVQNSKGLTMKAIGIRPEIGNGTLNIHIDYEFVGR
;
A
#
# COMPACT_ATOMS: atom_id res chain seq x y z
N MET A 1 -26.99 -56.89 -58.69
CA MET A 1 -26.76 -56.39 -57.30
C MET A 1 -25.71 -55.29 -57.37
N LYS A 2 -26.12 -54.03 -57.37
CA LYS A 2 -25.19 -52.84 -57.35
C LYS A 2 -25.21 -52.25 -56.00
N MET A 3 -24.11 -52.36 -55.26
CA MET A 3 -23.87 -51.64 -53.97
C MET A 3 -23.31 -50.27 -54.29
N THR A 4 -24.10 -49.22 -53.99
CA THR A 4 -23.65 -47.82 -54.03
C THR A 4 -23.06 -47.47 -52.66
N LEU A 5 -21.74 -47.24 -52.66
CA LEU A 5 -20.98 -46.81 -51.50
C LEU A 5 -21.12 -45.28 -51.37
N GLY A 6 -21.92 -44.83 -50.34
CA GLY A 6 -22.09 -43.42 -50.04
C GLY A 6 -20.91 -42.89 -49.20
N ALA A 7 -20.12 -42.00 -49.81
CA ALA A 7 -19.03 -41.29 -49.08
C ALA A 7 -19.62 -40.18 -48.22
N PHE A 8 -19.58 -40.34 -46.89
CA PHE A 8 -19.94 -39.29 -45.91
C PHE A 8 -18.72 -38.36 -45.75
N LEU A 9 -18.79 -37.19 -46.37
CA LEU A 9 -17.77 -36.14 -46.21
C LEU A 9 -18.02 -35.39 -44.90
N ALA A 10 -17.28 -35.75 -43.83
CA ALA A 10 -17.30 -35.03 -42.57
C ALA A 10 -16.46 -33.73 -42.69
N ILE A 11 -17.16 -32.59 -42.82
CA ILE A 11 -16.52 -31.26 -42.78
C ILE A 11 -16.19 -30.92 -41.34
N PHE A 12 -14.92 -31.09 -40.94
CA PHE A 12 -14.38 -30.62 -39.68
C PHE A 12 -14.24 -29.08 -39.74
N PHE A 13 -15.15 -28.35 -39.07
CA PHE A 13 -14.98 -26.92 -38.83
C PHE A 13 -13.86 -26.74 -37.80
N LEU A 14 -12.67 -26.41 -38.25
CA LEU A 14 -11.56 -25.91 -37.44
C LEU A 14 -11.94 -24.50 -36.94
N VAL A 15 -12.48 -24.42 -35.73
CA VAL A 15 -12.63 -23.15 -35.04
C VAL A 15 -11.22 -22.70 -34.65
N THR A 16 -10.64 -21.78 -35.40
CA THR A 16 -9.39 -21.12 -35.03
C THR A 16 -9.71 -20.14 -33.92
N VAL A 17 -9.37 -20.52 -32.71
CA VAL A 17 -9.37 -19.59 -31.57
C VAL A 17 -8.24 -18.60 -31.83
N VAL A 18 -8.59 -17.36 -32.24
CA VAL A 18 -7.63 -16.27 -32.35
C VAL A 18 -7.21 -15.90 -30.92
N PRO A 19 -5.93 -16.08 -30.56
CA PRO A 19 -5.48 -15.68 -29.22
C PRO A 19 -5.68 -14.17 -29.06
N ALA A 20 -6.27 -13.75 -27.92
CA ALA A 20 -6.39 -12.35 -27.59
C ALA A 20 -4.99 -11.71 -27.59
N GLN A 21 -4.83 -10.60 -28.31
CA GLN A 21 -3.56 -9.88 -28.34
C GLN A 21 -3.28 -9.30 -26.96
N LYS A 22 -2.23 -9.82 -26.32
CA LYS A 22 -1.71 -9.27 -25.06
C LYS A 22 -0.70 -8.18 -25.37
N THR A 23 -0.74 -7.12 -24.65
CA THR A 23 0.22 -6.01 -24.74
C THR A 23 0.58 -5.55 -23.33
N GLU A 24 1.73 -4.91 -23.19
CA GLU A 24 2.22 -4.37 -21.91
C GLU A 24 2.33 -2.84 -22.01
N ILE A 25 1.96 -2.16 -20.95
CA ILE A 25 2.23 -0.74 -20.73
C ILE A 25 3.11 -0.65 -19.49
N THR A 26 4.21 0.10 -19.57
CA THR A 26 5.08 0.37 -18.44
C THR A 26 4.93 1.82 -17.98
N ILE A 27 4.64 2.01 -16.69
CA ILE A 27 4.61 3.30 -16.02
C ILE A 27 5.89 3.40 -15.19
N THR A 28 6.74 4.40 -15.48
CA THR A 28 7.96 4.67 -14.71
C THR A 28 7.75 5.84 -13.78
N LEU A 29 7.94 5.63 -12.48
CA LEU A 29 7.86 6.63 -11.43
C LEU A 29 9.23 6.82 -10.80
N ASN A 30 9.70 8.06 -10.71
CA ASN A 30 10.95 8.39 -10.06
C ASN A 30 10.75 8.92 -8.63
N GLU A 31 11.82 9.06 -7.87
CA GLU A 31 11.76 9.56 -6.48
C GLU A 31 11.18 10.97 -6.39
N GLN A 32 11.41 11.82 -7.40
CA GLN A 32 10.90 13.19 -7.44
C GLN A 32 9.37 13.25 -7.53
N PHE A 33 8.76 12.28 -8.23
CA PHE A 33 7.31 12.14 -8.26
C PHE A 33 6.76 11.93 -6.85
N PHE A 34 7.36 11.06 -6.06
CA PHE A 34 6.93 10.79 -4.68
C PHE A 34 7.18 11.97 -3.74
N ASP A 35 8.29 12.68 -3.92
CA ASP A 35 8.54 13.91 -3.16
C ASP A 35 7.47 14.96 -3.43
N ALA A 36 7.12 15.19 -4.69
CA ALA A 36 6.05 16.13 -5.07
C ALA A 36 4.68 15.69 -4.56
N LEU A 37 4.37 14.38 -4.63
CA LEU A 37 3.12 13.81 -4.11
C LEU A 37 3.01 14.02 -2.59
N LEU A 38 4.08 13.71 -1.85
CA LEU A 38 4.12 13.92 -0.40
C LEU A 38 3.97 15.41 -0.06
N ASP A 39 4.66 16.29 -0.76
CA ASP A 39 4.53 17.75 -0.56
C ASP A 39 3.07 18.20 -0.77
N ALA A 40 2.40 17.70 -1.82
CA ALA A 40 1.00 18.00 -2.08
C ALA A 40 0.07 17.47 -0.98
N ILE A 41 0.29 16.25 -0.47
CA ILE A 41 -0.49 15.67 0.63
C ILE A 41 -0.37 16.55 1.88
N TYR A 42 0.85 16.95 2.25
CA TYR A 42 1.06 17.76 3.45
C TYR A 42 0.55 19.19 3.31
N GLN A 43 0.59 19.78 2.13
CA GLN A 43 -0.02 21.09 1.86
C GLN A 43 -1.56 21.06 1.96
N ASN A 44 -2.18 19.90 1.74
CA ASN A 44 -3.63 19.72 1.78
C ASN A 44 -4.14 19.03 3.06
N GLY A 45 -3.45 19.17 4.17
CA GLY A 45 -3.89 18.69 5.48
C GLY A 45 -3.09 17.53 6.05
N GLY A 46 -2.17 16.95 5.29
CA GLY A 46 -1.30 15.84 5.75
C GLY A 46 -2.00 14.49 5.81
N MET A 47 -1.37 13.56 6.49
CA MET A 47 -1.89 12.22 6.72
C MET A 47 -2.72 12.19 8.00
N ALA A 48 -3.71 11.29 8.06
CA ALA A 48 -4.48 11.05 9.26
C ALA A 48 -3.61 10.51 10.40
N ASP A 49 -3.98 10.84 11.63
CA ASP A 49 -3.31 10.31 12.82
C ASP A 49 -3.52 8.80 12.92
N ILE A 50 -2.47 8.08 13.24
CA ILE A 50 -2.48 6.62 13.41
C ILE A 50 -2.57 6.32 14.91
N PRO A 51 -3.65 5.71 15.41
CA PRO A 51 -3.74 5.35 16.81
C PRO A 51 -2.66 4.32 17.17
N LEU A 52 -2.00 4.52 18.31
CA LEU A 52 -1.06 3.56 18.86
C LEU A 52 -1.79 2.28 19.26
N ALA A 53 -1.31 1.16 18.79
CA ALA A 53 -1.83 -0.15 19.20
C ALA A 53 -1.45 -0.39 20.66
N GLN A 54 -2.43 -0.28 21.56
CA GLN A 54 -2.25 -0.72 22.93
C GLN A 54 -2.19 -2.26 22.95
N ASN A 55 -1.31 -2.83 23.79
CA ASN A 55 -1.32 -4.28 24.02
C ASN A 55 -2.67 -4.63 24.67
N ASP A 56 -3.36 -5.64 24.14
CA ASP A 56 -4.71 -6.08 24.53
C ASP A 56 -4.90 -6.46 26.03
N THR A 57 -3.85 -6.36 26.83
CA THR A 57 -3.89 -6.64 28.28
C THR A 57 -4.56 -5.54 29.13
N ARG A 58 -5.00 -4.42 28.53
CA ARG A 58 -5.56 -3.28 29.29
C ARG A 58 -7.08 -3.24 29.39
N GLU A 59 -7.83 -3.99 28.57
CA GLU A 59 -9.29 -3.89 28.59
C GLU A 59 -9.98 -4.52 29.82
N GLU A 60 -9.31 -5.39 30.57
CA GLU A 60 -9.95 -6.09 31.70
C GLU A 60 -9.82 -5.46 33.08
N VAL A 61 -8.89 -4.50 33.27
CA VAL A 61 -8.59 -4.01 34.63
C VAL A 61 -9.30 -2.70 35.00
N ILE A 62 -9.96 -1.99 34.09
CA ILE A 62 -10.49 -0.63 34.39
C ILE A 62 -12.02 -0.59 34.62
N LYS A 63 -12.69 -1.71 34.89
CA LYS A 63 -14.14 -1.66 35.16
C LYS A 63 -14.53 -1.39 36.63
N THR A 64 -13.59 -1.16 37.55
CA THR A 64 -13.92 -1.09 38.98
C THR A 64 -13.31 0.09 39.78
N ALA A 65 -12.93 1.17 39.14
CA ALA A 65 -12.55 2.37 39.94
C ALA A 65 -13.21 3.64 39.39
N TYR A 66 -14.38 3.96 39.93
CA TYR A 66 -14.98 5.28 39.82
C TYR A 66 -14.16 6.29 40.61
N LEU A 67 -13.32 7.07 39.94
CA LEU A 67 -12.85 8.36 40.39
C LEU A 67 -12.90 9.31 39.19
N PRO A 68 -13.60 10.45 39.27
CA PRO A 68 -13.59 11.45 38.23
C PRO A 68 -12.27 12.22 38.32
N THR A 69 -11.25 11.75 37.62
CA THR A 69 -10.04 12.52 37.43
C THR A 69 -10.17 13.23 36.09
N GLU A 70 -9.92 14.52 36.04
CA GLU A 70 -9.87 15.32 34.81
C GLU A 70 -9.03 14.57 33.79
N LYS A 71 -9.69 14.18 32.69
CA LYS A 71 -9.04 13.50 31.56
C LYS A 71 -8.16 14.50 30.83
N ASN A 72 -6.89 14.55 31.17
CA ASN A 72 -5.87 14.92 30.21
C ASN A 72 -5.85 13.77 29.20
N VAL A 73 -6.66 13.89 28.16
CA VAL A 73 -6.82 12.86 27.12
C VAL A 73 -5.58 12.91 26.26
N CYS A 74 -4.59 12.11 26.62
CA CYS A 74 -3.49 11.80 25.73
C CYS A 74 -4.08 11.14 24.48
N SER A 75 -3.68 11.56 23.29
CA SER A 75 -4.28 11.05 22.04
C SER A 75 -3.89 9.61 21.75
N ASP A 76 -2.84 9.08 22.41
CA ASP A 76 -2.27 7.75 22.13
C ASP A 76 -2.17 7.50 20.62
N SER A 77 -1.58 8.43 19.89
CA SER A 77 -1.51 8.43 18.44
C SER A 77 -0.17 8.91 17.91
N ILE A 78 0.09 8.55 16.66
CA ILE A 78 1.24 8.98 15.87
C ILE A 78 0.73 9.84 14.73
N LYS A 79 1.32 11.02 14.56
CA LYS A 79 1.14 11.88 13.41
C LYS A 79 2.38 11.79 12.51
N ILE A 80 2.21 11.36 11.28
CA ILE A 80 3.29 11.35 10.30
C ILE A 80 3.52 12.79 9.84
N LEU A 81 4.79 13.21 9.87
CA LEU A 81 5.22 14.56 9.51
C LEU A 81 5.98 14.55 8.19
N ARG A 82 5.92 15.66 7.45
CA ARG A 82 6.77 15.81 6.26
C ARG A 82 8.25 15.83 6.62
N GLU A 83 8.57 16.47 7.74
CA GLU A 83 9.94 16.57 8.26
C GLU A 83 9.91 16.71 9.78
N SER A 84 10.84 16.06 10.45
CA SER A 84 11.12 16.23 11.89
C SER A 84 12.57 15.82 12.17
N ASN A 85 13.25 16.56 13.05
CA ASN A 85 14.63 16.26 13.48
C ASN A 85 15.60 16.04 12.31
N SER A 86 15.51 16.90 11.28
CA SER A 86 16.32 16.84 10.05
C SER A 86 16.12 15.55 9.22
N VAL A 87 15.10 14.77 9.53
CA VAL A 87 14.66 13.63 8.71
C VAL A 87 13.41 14.01 7.96
N ARG A 88 13.44 13.88 6.64
CA ARG A 88 12.31 14.12 5.75
C ARG A 88 11.65 12.81 5.36
N THR A 89 10.33 12.72 5.52
CA THR A 89 9.55 11.59 4.98
C THR A 89 9.69 11.54 3.47
N ALA A 90 10.16 10.40 2.94
CA ALA A 90 10.48 10.26 1.53
C ALA A 90 10.31 8.81 1.06
N VAL A 91 10.28 8.60 -0.26
CA VAL A 91 10.35 7.29 -0.91
C VAL A 91 11.64 7.25 -1.72
N ARG A 92 12.45 6.22 -1.52
CA ARG A 92 13.75 6.04 -2.19
C ARG A 92 13.89 4.62 -2.71
N PHE A 93 14.48 4.50 -3.90
CA PHE A 93 14.68 3.21 -4.59
C PHE A 93 16.14 2.85 -4.66
N ARG A 94 16.56 1.79 -3.97
CA ARG A 94 17.95 1.33 -3.93
C ARG A 94 17.99 -0.20 -3.85
N ASP A 95 18.93 -0.80 -4.58
CA ASP A 95 19.24 -2.23 -4.50
C ASP A 95 17.99 -3.14 -4.63
N GLY A 96 17.07 -2.77 -5.54
CA GLY A 96 15.83 -3.50 -5.76
C GLY A 96 14.82 -3.41 -4.62
N LYS A 97 14.95 -2.42 -3.72
CA LYS A 97 14.06 -2.21 -2.57
C LYS A 97 13.56 -0.78 -2.52
N ILE A 98 12.40 -0.62 -1.89
CA ILE A 98 11.84 0.68 -1.56
C ILE A 98 12.17 0.98 -0.09
N TYR A 99 12.90 2.06 0.14
CA TYR A 99 13.19 2.60 1.47
C TYR A 99 12.35 3.84 1.72
N SER A 100 11.80 3.95 2.91
CA SER A 100 11.02 5.11 3.31
C SER A 100 11.39 5.54 4.73
N PRO A 101 12.23 6.57 4.90
CA PRO A 101 12.33 7.26 6.18
C PRO A 101 11.02 7.99 6.44
N ILE A 102 10.46 7.82 7.63
CA ILE A 102 9.18 8.41 8.03
C ILE A 102 9.40 9.23 9.29
N ALA A 103 9.31 10.54 9.19
CA ALA A 103 9.32 11.45 10.32
C ALA A 103 7.96 11.44 11.01
N PHE A 104 7.92 11.46 12.34
CA PHE A 104 6.67 11.47 13.09
C PHE A 104 6.78 12.20 14.43
N SER A 105 5.63 12.58 14.96
CA SER A 105 5.44 12.97 16.35
C SER A 105 4.24 12.22 16.92
N GLY A 106 4.11 12.24 18.24
CA GLY A 106 2.96 11.59 18.86
C GLY A 106 2.94 11.82 20.36
N SER A 107 1.93 11.26 20.98
CA SER A 107 1.79 11.22 22.43
C SER A 107 1.29 9.85 22.87
N TYR A 108 1.70 9.41 24.04
CA TYR A 108 1.20 8.17 24.63
C TYR A 108 1.11 8.32 26.16
N SER A 109 0.27 7.50 26.76
CA SER A 109 0.00 7.52 28.21
C SER A 109 0.58 6.26 28.87
N PRO A 110 1.87 6.26 29.29
CA PRO A 110 2.42 5.16 30.06
C PRO A 110 1.77 5.09 31.44
N PRO A 111 1.71 3.90 32.08
CA PRO A 111 1.23 3.76 33.45
C PRO A 111 2.01 4.67 34.40
N PHE A 112 1.31 5.41 35.27
CA PHE A 112 1.85 6.22 36.36
C PHE A 112 2.65 7.48 35.97
N VAL A 113 2.88 7.76 34.69
CA VAL A 113 3.72 8.89 34.25
C VAL A 113 2.89 10.03 33.64
N GLY A 114 1.64 9.78 33.27
CA GLY A 114 0.81 10.74 32.55
C GLY A 114 1.10 10.75 31.03
N CYS A 115 0.75 11.84 30.35
CA CYS A 115 0.96 11.97 28.91
C CYS A 115 2.42 12.31 28.59
N VAL A 116 3.04 11.56 27.70
CA VAL A 116 4.41 11.76 27.22
C VAL A 116 4.38 12.06 25.73
N ASP A 117 4.82 13.25 25.35
CA ASP A 117 5.01 13.63 23.97
C ASP A 117 6.36 13.13 23.48
N PHE A 118 6.38 12.66 22.22
CA PHE A 118 7.59 12.20 21.58
C PHE A 118 7.64 12.64 20.12
N SER A 119 8.83 12.69 19.58
CA SER A 119 9.07 12.83 18.14
C SER A 119 10.19 11.91 17.71
N GLY A 120 10.27 11.64 16.43
CA GLY A 120 11.31 10.76 15.93
C GLY A 120 11.19 10.47 14.46
N TYR A 121 11.89 9.42 14.04
CA TYR A 121 11.74 8.86 12.72
C TYR A 121 11.83 7.35 12.75
N ALA A 122 11.19 6.72 11.78
CA ALA A 122 11.29 5.30 11.50
C ALA A 122 11.99 5.10 10.16
N GLU A 123 12.89 4.12 10.11
CA GLU A 123 13.41 3.59 8.86
C GLU A 123 12.56 2.41 8.46
N THR A 124 11.96 2.47 7.28
CA THR A 124 11.09 1.41 6.77
C THR A 124 11.54 0.94 5.41
N ASN A 125 11.22 -0.30 5.07
CA ASN A 125 11.16 -0.74 3.69
C ASN A 125 9.72 -1.06 3.31
N ILE A 126 9.43 -1.02 2.00
CA ILE A 126 8.11 -1.35 1.47
C ILE A 126 8.29 -2.45 0.44
N ASP A 127 7.62 -3.57 0.68
CA ASP A 127 7.54 -4.69 -0.25
C ASP A 127 6.29 -4.55 -1.09
N LEU A 128 6.41 -4.69 -2.41
CA LEU A 128 5.28 -4.66 -3.35
C LEU A 128 4.88 -6.07 -3.71
N GLU A 129 3.58 -6.34 -3.65
CA GLU A 129 2.99 -7.64 -3.97
C GLU A 129 1.74 -7.47 -4.81
N PHE A 130 1.58 -8.31 -5.85
CA PHE A 130 0.32 -8.39 -6.58
C PHE A 130 -0.60 -9.44 -5.93
N ASP A 131 -1.64 -8.95 -5.27
CA ASP A 131 -2.72 -9.76 -4.69
C ASP A 131 -3.64 -10.27 -5.82
N GLN A 132 -3.38 -11.49 -6.27
CA GLN A 132 -4.14 -12.11 -7.36
C GLN A 132 -5.61 -12.34 -7.02
N GLN A 133 -5.95 -12.58 -5.75
CA GLN A 133 -7.33 -12.84 -5.35
C GLN A 133 -8.18 -11.58 -5.45
N ASN A 134 -7.63 -10.46 -5.03
CA ASN A 134 -8.33 -9.17 -5.02
C ASN A 134 -7.97 -8.29 -6.24
N GLN A 135 -7.14 -8.81 -7.16
CA GLN A 135 -6.73 -8.15 -8.41
C GLN A 135 -6.16 -6.74 -8.18
N ARG A 136 -5.21 -6.61 -7.24
CA ARG A 136 -4.64 -5.33 -6.83
C ARG A 136 -3.15 -5.44 -6.49
N LEU A 137 -2.43 -4.34 -6.72
CA LEU A 137 -1.07 -4.14 -6.23
C LEU A 137 -1.16 -3.55 -4.82
N VAL A 138 -0.49 -4.17 -3.87
CA VAL A 138 -0.41 -3.73 -2.48
C VAL A 138 1.03 -3.50 -2.06
N GLY A 139 1.23 -2.56 -1.12
CA GLY A 139 2.49 -2.33 -0.43
C GLY A 139 2.39 -2.77 1.04
N ARG A 140 3.43 -3.41 1.54
CA ARG A 140 3.60 -3.75 2.96
C ARG A 140 4.80 -3.02 3.52
N ALA A 141 4.56 -2.12 4.46
CA ALA A 141 5.61 -1.38 5.17
C ALA A 141 6.14 -2.24 6.33
N ASN A 142 7.45 -2.44 6.36
CA ASN A 142 8.17 -3.12 7.44
C ASN A 142 9.09 -2.11 8.12
N VAL A 143 8.90 -1.88 9.41
CA VAL A 143 9.75 -0.98 10.18
C VAL A 143 11.05 -1.71 10.53
N LEU A 144 12.16 -1.14 10.11
CA LEU A 144 13.50 -1.68 10.37
C LEU A 144 14.08 -1.13 11.67
N ASN A 145 13.87 0.17 11.90
CA ASN A 145 14.42 0.88 13.06
C ASN A 145 13.54 2.07 13.42
N VAL A 146 13.49 2.42 14.71
CA VAL A 146 12.79 3.60 15.23
C VAL A 146 13.73 4.38 16.14
N SER A 147 13.97 5.65 15.79
CA SER A 147 14.71 6.61 16.61
C SER A 147 13.75 7.60 17.24
N LEU A 148 13.81 7.74 18.55
CA LEU A 148 12.91 8.58 19.34
C LEU A 148 13.67 9.65 20.11
N ASN A 149 13.09 10.85 20.14
CA ASN A 149 13.51 11.97 20.96
C ASN A 149 12.37 12.35 21.94
N GLY A 150 12.73 12.87 23.10
CA GLY A 150 11.74 13.32 24.09
C GLY A 150 11.31 12.29 25.12
N THR A 151 11.67 11.02 24.94
CA THR A 151 11.28 9.94 25.87
C THR A 151 12.17 9.83 27.10
N ALA A 152 13.22 10.64 27.22
CA ALA A 152 14.25 10.55 28.28
C ALA A 152 14.78 9.11 28.49
N GLY A 153 14.76 8.28 27.43
CA GLY A 153 15.17 6.88 27.47
C GLY A 153 14.14 5.92 28.06
N VAL A 154 13.02 6.42 28.58
CA VAL A 154 11.97 5.60 29.17
C VAL A 154 11.09 5.01 28.07
N GLY A 155 11.12 3.68 27.93
CA GLY A 155 10.15 2.97 27.10
C GLY A 155 10.39 3.03 25.57
N SER A 156 11.56 3.48 25.10
CA SER A 156 11.85 3.57 23.66
C SER A 156 11.61 2.26 22.91
N ASN A 157 12.01 1.12 23.46
CA ASN A 157 11.78 -0.19 22.85
C ASN A 157 10.30 -0.59 22.84
N ILE A 158 9.54 -0.19 23.87
CA ILE A 158 8.11 -0.47 23.97
C ILE A 158 7.39 0.37 22.90
N LEU A 159 7.73 1.66 22.83
CA LEU A 159 7.14 2.56 21.86
C LEU A 159 7.47 2.16 20.41
N ALA A 160 8.70 1.72 20.13
CA ALA A 160 9.07 1.17 18.83
C ALA A 160 8.19 -0.03 18.42
N LYS A 161 7.93 -0.95 19.36
CA LYS A 161 7.00 -2.06 19.12
C LYS A 161 5.56 -1.61 18.92
N MET A 162 5.11 -0.60 19.67
CA MET A 162 3.77 -0.04 19.49
C MET A 162 3.62 0.62 18.11
N VAL A 163 4.64 1.35 17.65
CA VAL A 163 4.68 1.94 16.30
C VAL A 163 4.60 0.84 15.23
N GLN A 164 5.42 -0.20 15.34
CA GLN A 164 5.37 -1.35 14.41
C GLN A 164 3.99 -1.99 14.39
N ASN A 165 3.44 -2.32 15.56
CA ASN A 165 2.12 -2.94 15.67
C ASN A 165 1.01 -2.05 15.11
N SER A 166 1.14 -0.73 15.25
CA SER A 166 0.16 0.22 14.69
C SER A 166 0.20 0.23 13.15
N ILE A 167 1.40 0.20 12.57
CA ILE A 167 1.57 0.08 11.13
C ILE A 167 1.00 -1.25 10.63
N ASP A 168 1.31 -2.36 11.27
CA ASP A 168 0.85 -3.68 10.86
C ASP A 168 -0.68 -3.82 10.94
N LYS A 169 -1.31 -3.29 11.99
CA LYS A 169 -2.76 -3.42 12.20
C LYS A 169 -3.59 -2.38 11.44
N LYS A 170 -3.05 -1.20 11.18
CA LYS A 170 -3.84 -0.04 10.69
C LYS A 170 -3.45 0.42 9.29
N VAL A 171 -2.23 0.13 8.86
CA VAL A 171 -1.70 0.61 7.58
C VAL A 171 -1.52 -0.56 6.60
N ASN A 172 -1.01 -1.69 7.04
CA ASN A 172 -0.72 -2.83 6.18
C ASN A 172 -1.93 -3.73 5.90
N PRO A 173 -2.11 -4.15 4.64
CA PRO A 173 -1.43 -3.66 3.44
C PRO A 173 -2.06 -2.38 2.90
N VAL A 174 -1.23 -1.49 2.31
CA VAL A 174 -1.73 -0.32 1.58
C VAL A 174 -2.08 -0.73 0.16
N GLU A 175 -3.31 -0.47 -0.28
CA GLU A 175 -3.71 -0.65 -1.68
C GLU A 175 -3.12 0.48 -2.52
N ILE A 176 -2.34 0.10 -3.56
CA ILE A 176 -1.67 1.05 -4.45
C ILE A 176 -2.45 1.20 -5.76
N LEU A 177 -2.84 0.09 -6.36
CA LEU A 177 -3.50 0.07 -7.66
C LEU A 177 -4.38 -1.17 -7.82
N ARG A 178 -5.57 -1.01 -8.41
CA ARG A 178 -6.48 -2.12 -8.73
C ARG A 178 -6.67 -2.24 -10.24
N LEU A 179 -6.78 -3.47 -10.74
CA LEU A 179 -6.97 -3.74 -12.17
C LEU A 179 -8.26 -3.13 -12.72
N ASP A 180 -9.35 -3.13 -11.94
CA ASP A 180 -10.63 -2.54 -12.35
C ASP A 180 -10.56 -1.02 -12.57
N LYS A 181 -9.65 -0.32 -11.87
CA LYS A 181 -9.45 1.14 -12.00
C LYS A 181 -8.64 1.54 -13.22
N ILE A 182 -7.91 0.60 -13.80
CA ILE A 182 -7.08 0.80 -15.00
C ILE A 182 -7.60 0.03 -16.22
N THR A 183 -8.81 -0.52 -16.12
CA THR A 183 -9.56 -1.14 -17.21
C THR A 183 -10.54 -0.12 -17.77
N PHE A 184 -10.48 0.17 -19.05
CA PHE A 184 -11.31 1.22 -19.66
C PHE A 184 -11.77 0.90 -21.08
N PRO A 185 -12.93 1.45 -21.50
CA PRO A 185 -13.42 1.31 -22.86
C PRO A 185 -12.56 2.09 -23.85
N VAL A 186 -12.29 1.50 -25.00
CA VAL A 186 -11.63 2.17 -26.13
C VAL A 186 -12.71 2.56 -27.13
N PRO A 187 -12.87 3.86 -27.44
CA PRO A 187 -13.84 4.31 -28.42
C PRO A 187 -13.37 3.94 -29.83
N VAL A 188 -14.09 3.02 -30.47
CA VAL A 188 -13.82 2.62 -31.85
C VAL A 188 -15.08 2.93 -32.69
N GLN A 189 -14.91 3.75 -33.74
CA GLN A 189 -16.02 4.07 -34.63
C GLN A 189 -16.52 2.82 -35.36
N ASN A 190 -17.83 2.67 -35.48
CA ASN A 190 -18.51 1.60 -36.22
C ASN A 190 -18.28 0.17 -35.67
N SER A 191 -17.93 0.01 -34.38
CA SER A 191 -17.80 -1.29 -33.75
C SER A 191 -18.73 -1.43 -32.54
N LYS A 192 -18.95 -2.69 -32.08
CA LYS A 192 -19.70 -2.99 -30.86
C LYS A 192 -19.01 -2.51 -29.57
N GLY A 193 -17.86 -1.85 -29.72
CA GLY A 193 -17.02 -1.39 -28.62
C GLY A 193 -15.87 -2.37 -28.33
N LEU A 194 -14.78 -1.80 -27.85
CA LEU A 194 -13.59 -2.54 -27.43
C LEU A 194 -13.28 -2.15 -25.98
N THR A 195 -12.85 -3.09 -25.15
CA THR A 195 -12.39 -2.83 -23.80
C THR A 195 -10.92 -3.20 -23.68
N MET A 196 -10.10 -2.28 -23.21
CA MET A 196 -8.73 -2.52 -22.81
C MET A 196 -8.75 -2.96 -21.34
N LYS A 197 -8.67 -4.26 -21.12
CA LYS A 197 -8.81 -4.88 -19.82
C LYS A 197 -7.44 -5.19 -19.25
N ALA A 198 -7.15 -4.64 -18.08
CA ALA A 198 -5.95 -4.99 -17.33
C ALA A 198 -6.09 -6.40 -16.75
N ILE A 199 -5.06 -7.24 -16.97
CA ILE A 199 -5.06 -8.66 -16.57
C ILE A 199 -3.92 -9.03 -15.63
N GLY A 200 -2.92 -8.14 -15.44
CA GLY A 200 -1.79 -8.37 -14.53
C GLY A 200 -1.04 -7.09 -14.23
N ILE A 201 -0.35 -7.09 -13.10
CA ILE A 201 0.57 -6.02 -12.69
C ILE A 201 1.85 -6.67 -12.17
N ARG A 202 3.00 -6.16 -12.63
CA ARG A 202 4.32 -6.58 -12.17
C ARG A 202 5.16 -5.35 -11.85
N PRO A 203 5.45 -5.09 -10.55
CA PRO A 203 6.37 -4.03 -10.16
C PRO A 203 7.82 -4.46 -10.36
N GLU A 204 8.66 -3.54 -10.79
CA GLU A 204 10.12 -3.70 -10.90
C GLU A 204 10.81 -2.46 -10.31
N ILE A 205 11.68 -2.69 -9.33
CA ILE A 205 12.37 -1.62 -8.62
C ILE A 205 13.78 -1.48 -9.20
N GLY A 206 14.03 -0.36 -9.85
CA GLY A 206 15.34 0.05 -10.33
C GLY A 206 16.06 1.00 -9.35
N ASN A 207 17.23 1.50 -9.75
CA ASN A 207 17.92 2.55 -9.00
C ASN A 207 17.25 3.90 -9.28
N GLY A 208 16.60 4.48 -8.26
CA GLY A 208 15.91 5.77 -8.37
C GLY A 208 14.56 5.72 -9.09
N THR A 209 14.06 4.54 -9.50
CA THR A 209 12.81 4.40 -10.24
C THR A 209 12.03 3.16 -9.83
N LEU A 210 10.70 3.26 -9.93
CA LEU A 210 9.76 2.15 -9.88
C LEU A 210 9.08 2.03 -11.24
N ASN A 211 9.23 0.88 -11.89
CA ASN A 211 8.52 0.52 -13.10
C ASN A 211 7.32 -0.37 -12.73
N ILE A 212 6.15 0.02 -13.20
CA ILE A 212 4.92 -0.77 -13.04
C ILE A 212 4.53 -1.25 -14.43
N HIS A 213 4.73 -2.53 -14.67
CA HIS A 213 4.32 -3.22 -15.90
C HIS A 213 2.89 -3.69 -15.75
N ILE A 214 2.04 -3.30 -16.69
CA ILE A 214 0.62 -3.64 -16.68
C ILE A 214 0.32 -4.41 -17.96
N ASP A 215 -0.08 -5.67 -17.81
CA ASP A 215 -0.51 -6.51 -18.92
C ASP A 215 -1.96 -6.22 -19.27
N TYR A 216 -2.22 -6.03 -20.55
CA TYR A 216 -3.55 -5.77 -21.09
C TYR A 216 -3.97 -6.80 -22.13
N GLU A 217 -5.27 -7.05 -22.19
CA GLU A 217 -5.94 -7.71 -23.30
C GLU A 217 -7.03 -6.81 -23.88
N PHE A 218 -7.24 -6.91 -25.20
CA PHE A 218 -8.33 -6.21 -25.88
C PHE A 218 -9.50 -7.17 -26.07
N VAL A 219 -10.64 -6.85 -25.46
CA VAL A 219 -11.85 -7.67 -25.49
C VAL A 219 -12.97 -6.92 -26.21
N GLY A 220 -13.56 -7.54 -27.22
CA GLY A 220 -14.77 -7.03 -27.87
C GLY A 220 -15.97 -7.07 -26.91
N ARG A 221 -16.84 -6.07 -26.99
CA ARG A 221 -18.12 -6.04 -26.26
C ARG A 221 -19.21 -6.76 -26.99
#